data_689bfb4db8506840c538ff77e8af9ec8
#
_entry.id   689bfb4db8506840c538ff77e8af9ec8
#
_cell.length_a   1.000
_cell.length_b   1.000
_cell.length_c   1.000
_cell.angle_alpha   90.00
_cell.angle_beta   90.00
_cell.angle_gamma   90.00
#
_symmetry.space_group_name_H-M   'P 1'
#
loop_
_entity.id
_entity.type
_entity.pdbx_description
1 polymer ?
#
loop_
_entity_poly.entity_id
_entity_poly.type
_entity_poly.pdbx_seq_one_letter_code
_entity_poly.pdbx_strand_id
1 'polypeptide(L)'
;MNYKKTLIACYLGFVTQAIAANFAPLLFLTFHNNYNISLGKIALISSVFFITQLIVDILCARFADTIGYRNCVVGSQLLSAVGLIGLAFLPQVTPDPFAGIIISTVLYAIGSGLTEVLVSPIVEACPFEHKEAAMSLLHSFYCWGAVAVILLSTLFFALFGIENWKWLSC
;
A
#
# COMPACT_ATOMS: atom_id res chain seq x y z
N MET A 1 3.54 1.18 -28.36
CA MET A 1 3.22 0.94 -26.92
C MET A 1 1.83 0.32 -26.82
N ASN A 2 1.65 -0.69 -25.96
CA ASN A 2 0.32 -1.32 -25.82
C ASN A 2 -0.43 -0.67 -24.65
N TYR A 3 -1.17 0.40 -24.92
CA TYR A 3 -1.88 1.19 -23.90
C TYR A 3 -2.87 0.36 -23.04
N LYS A 4 -3.47 -0.72 -23.60
CA LYS A 4 -4.34 -1.61 -22.83
C LYS A 4 -3.58 -2.31 -21.71
N LYS A 5 -2.34 -2.76 -21.97
CA LYS A 5 -1.49 -3.37 -20.93
C LYS A 5 -1.09 -2.35 -19.87
N THR A 6 -0.80 -1.13 -20.27
CA THR A 6 -0.49 -0.03 -19.34
C THR A 6 -1.69 0.25 -18.42
N LEU A 7 -2.89 0.32 -18.98
CA LEU A 7 -4.12 0.55 -18.21
C LEU A 7 -4.37 -0.57 -17.18
N ILE A 8 -4.25 -1.83 -17.60
CA ILE A 8 -4.39 -2.98 -16.70
C ILE A 8 -3.35 -2.92 -15.57
N ALA A 9 -2.10 -2.60 -15.89
CA ALA A 9 -1.04 -2.45 -14.89
C ALA A 9 -1.36 -1.32 -13.89
N CYS A 10 -1.95 -0.21 -14.34
CA CYS A 10 -2.40 0.87 -13.48
C CYS A 10 -3.53 0.43 -12.55
N TYR A 11 -4.52 -0.31 -13.05
CA TYR A 11 -5.61 -0.84 -12.23
C TYR A 11 -5.11 -1.82 -11.17
N LEU A 12 -4.19 -2.71 -11.54
CA LEU A 12 -3.54 -3.61 -10.57
C LEU A 12 -2.71 -2.84 -9.54
N GLY A 13 -2.04 -1.76 -9.97
CA GLY A 13 -1.31 -0.86 -9.06
C GLY A 13 -2.22 -0.26 -7.98
N PHE A 14 -3.43 0.17 -8.33
CA PHE A 14 -4.39 0.68 -7.36
C PHE A 14 -4.95 -0.40 -6.43
N VAL A 15 -5.10 -1.64 -6.91
CA VAL A 15 -5.45 -2.76 -6.03
C VAL A 15 -4.34 -3.02 -5.00
N THR A 16 -3.06 -3.04 -5.42
CA THR A 16 -1.93 -3.22 -4.49
C THR A 16 -1.80 -2.05 -3.51
N GLN A 17 -2.07 -0.82 -3.94
CA GLN A 17 -2.14 0.33 -3.06
C GLN A 17 -3.26 0.17 -2.02
N ALA A 18 -4.44 -0.28 -2.42
CA ALA A 18 -5.55 -0.54 -1.50
C ALA A 18 -5.19 -1.60 -0.45
N ILE A 19 -4.47 -2.66 -0.86
CA ILE A 19 -3.95 -3.67 0.06
C ILE A 19 -2.99 -3.02 1.06
N ALA A 20 -2.00 -2.27 0.59
CA ALA A 20 -1.00 -1.62 1.45
C ALA A 20 -1.65 -0.67 2.48
N ALA A 21 -2.66 0.11 2.07
CA ALA A 21 -3.33 1.06 2.93
C ALA A 21 -4.25 0.41 3.98
N ASN A 22 -4.88 -0.73 3.65
CA ASN A 22 -5.93 -1.32 4.49
C ASN A 22 -5.46 -2.55 5.28
N PHE A 23 -4.33 -3.18 4.93
CA PHE A 23 -3.89 -4.42 5.59
C PHE A 23 -3.43 -4.18 7.04
N ALA A 24 -2.56 -3.19 7.30
CA ALA A 24 -2.06 -2.93 8.64
C ALA A 24 -3.15 -2.56 9.66
N PRO A 25 -4.19 -1.75 9.33
CA PRO A 25 -5.31 -1.50 10.22
C PRO A 25 -6.02 -2.76 10.72
N LEU A 26 -6.13 -3.80 9.90
CA LEU A 26 -6.73 -5.08 10.29
C LEU A 26 -5.93 -5.79 11.39
N LEU A 27 -4.65 -5.48 11.53
CA LEU A 27 -3.73 -6.10 12.48
C LEU A 27 -3.54 -5.28 13.77
N PHE A 28 -4.18 -4.12 13.92
CA PHE A 28 -3.98 -3.23 15.06
C PHE A 28 -4.25 -3.90 16.41
N LEU A 29 -5.33 -4.68 16.48
CA LEU A 29 -5.65 -5.44 17.70
C LEU A 29 -4.62 -6.55 17.95
N THR A 30 -4.12 -7.18 16.89
CA THR A 30 -3.06 -8.20 16.97
C THR A 30 -1.75 -7.58 17.46
N PHE A 31 -1.39 -6.39 16.99
CA PHE A 31 -0.20 -5.67 17.47
C PHE A 31 -0.34 -5.26 18.93
N HIS A 32 -1.53 -4.82 19.34
CA HIS A 32 -1.81 -4.53 20.74
C HIS A 32 -1.60 -5.77 21.63
N ASN A 33 -2.21 -6.89 21.27
CA ASN A 33 -2.22 -8.09 22.08
C ASN A 33 -0.86 -8.83 22.07
N ASN A 34 -0.24 -8.98 20.90
CA ASN A 34 0.97 -9.80 20.75
C ASN A 34 2.25 -9.08 21.17
N TYR A 35 2.29 -7.75 20.99
CA TYR A 35 3.49 -6.96 21.29
C TYR A 35 3.30 -5.97 22.44
N ASN A 36 2.15 -6.00 23.14
CA ASN A 36 1.81 -5.08 24.23
C ASN A 36 1.96 -3.59 23.84
N ILE A 37 1.67 -3.26 22.57
CA ILE A 37 1.75 -1.89 22.05
C ILE A 37 0.51 -1.12 22.51
N SER A 38 0.69 0.03 23.16
CA SER A 38 -0.43 0.85 23.63
C SER A 38 -1.28 1.37 22.47
N LEU A 39 -2.57 1.58 22.69
CA LEU A 39 -3.50 2.08 21.67
C LEU A 39 -3.07 3.44 21.09
N GLY A 40 -2.44 4.30 21.91
CA GLY A 40 -1.87 5.55 21.43
C GLY A 40 -0.73 5.35 20.41
N LYS A 41 0.14 4.37 20.64
CA LYS A 41 1.19 4.00 19.67
C LYS A 41 0.60 3.39 18.40
N ILE A 42 -0.49 2.62 18.51
CA ILE A 42 -1.18 2.07 17.34
C ILE A 42 -1.78 3.18 16.47
N ALA A 43 -2.37 4.20 17.07
CA ALA A 43 -2.87 5.36 16.34
C ALA A 43 -1.74 6.10 15.58
N LEU A 44 -0.52 6.11 16.14
CA LEU A 44 0.66 6.69 15.46
C LEU A 44 1.03 5.93 14.17
N ILE A 45 0.78 4.63 14.07
CA ILE A 45 1.04 3.85 12.84
C ILE A 45 0.28 4.45 11.67
N SER A 46 -1.04 4.69 11.83
CA SER A 46 -1.85 5.35 10.81
C SER A 46 -1.37 6.78 10.51
N SER A 47 -1.01 7.54 11.54
CA SER A 47 -0.53 8.91 11.35
C SER A 47 0.79 8.93 10.57
N VAL A 48 1.72 8.04 10.89
CA VAL A 48 3.00 7.90 10.17
C VAL A 48 2.75 7.49 8.71
N PHE A 49 1.82 6.57 8.47
CA PHE A 49 1.45 6.17 7.10
C PHE A 49 1.00 7.38 6.27
N PHE A 50 -0.01 8.12 6.72
CA PHE A 50 -0.55 9.25 5.97
C PHE A 50 0.41 10.44 5.87
N ILE A 51 1.21 10.72 6.92
CA ILE A 51 2.24 11.78 6.86
C ILE A 51 3.32 11.41 5.85
N THR A 52 3.77 10.15 5.85
CA THR A 52 4.76 9.67 4.87
C THR A 52 4.21 9.78 3.46
N GLN A 53 2.97 9.36 3.24
CA GLN A 53 2.30 9.47 1.95
C GLN A 53 2.23 10.91 1.48
N LEU A 54 1.78 11.84 2.32
CA LEU A 54 1.73 13.26 2.00
C LEU A 54 3.10 13.84 1.61
N ILE A 55 4.16 13.47 2.34
CA ILE A 55 5.52 13.90 2.00
C ILE A 55 5.93 13.36 0.62
N VAL A 56 5.65 12.09 0.35
CA VAL A 56 5.96 11.46 -0.93
C VAL A 56 5.20 12.12 -2.07
N ASP A 57 3.92 12.45 -1.87
CA ASP A 57 3.08 13.13 -2.87
C ASP A 57 3.70 14.47 -3.29
N ILE A 58 4.12 15.27 -2.30
CA ILE A 58 4.77 16.55 -2.55
C ILE A 58 6.12 16.39 -3.27
N LEU A 59 6.92 15.40 -2.87
CA LEU A 59 8.24 15.16 -3.46
C LEU A 59 8.11 14.57 -4.87
N CYS A 60 7.18 13.63 -5.07
CA CYS A 60 6.96 12.96 -6.36
C CYS A 60 6.61 13.95 -7.47
N ALA A 61 5.80 14.96 -7.15
CA ALA A 61 5.44 16.02 -8.11
C ALA A 61 6.67 16.74 -8.71
N ARG A 62 7.82 16.71 -8.02
CA ARG A 62 9.08 17.32 -8.49
C ARG A 62 10.00 16.35 -9.22
N PHE A 63 10.00 15.07 -8.85
CA PHE A 63 11.02 14.12 -9.29
C PHE A 63 10.53 13.11 -10.33
N ALA A 64 9.22 12.92 -10.46
CA ALA A 64 8.65 11.92 -11.35
C ALA A 64 9.07 12.09 -12.82
N ASP A 65 9.10 13.34 -13.30
CA ASP A 65 9.50 13.64 -14.68
C ASP A 65 10.98 13.37 -14.97
N THR A 66 11.83 13.48 -13.93
CA THR A 66 13.29 13.30 -14.06
C THR A 66 13.68 11.82 -14.05
N ILE A 67 13.03 11.01 -13.19
CA ILE A 67 13.34 9.57 -13.01
C ILE A 67 12.61 8.74 -14.07
N GLY A 68 11.47 9.21 -14.53
CA GLY A 68 10.59 8.55 -15.47
C GLY A 68 9.52 7.68 -14.78
N TYR A 69 8.27 7.87 -15.19
CA TYR A 69 7.08 7.25 -14.58
C TYR A 69 7.16 5.73 -14.43
N ARG A 70 7.71 5.03 -15.44
CA ARG A 70 7.83 3.57 -15.42
C ARG A 70 8.71 3.07 -14.27
N ASN A 71 9.88 3.69 -14.09
CA ASN A 71 10.84 3.29 -13.06
C ASN A 71 10.27 3.61 -11.67
N CYS A 72 9.60 4.74 -11.53
CA CYS A 72 8.93 5.14 -10.29
C CYS A 72 7.82 4.16 -9.91
N VAL A 73 6.96 3.74 -10.86
CA VAL A 73 5.89 2.76 -10.59
C VAL A 73 6.44 1.39 -10.24
N VAL A 74 7.48 0.91 -10.92
CA VAL A 74 8.12 -0.37 -10.56
C VAL A 74 8.75 -0.26 -9.16
N GLY A 75 9.46 0.83 -8.89
CA GLY A 75 10.05 1.09 -7.58
C GLY A 75 9.01 1.16 -6.47
N SER A 76 7.84 1.79 -6.74
CA SER A 76 6.75 1.90 -5.76
C SER A 76 6.19 0.53 -5.37
N GLN A 77 5.97 -0.37 -6.35
CA GLN A 77 5.49 -1.72 -6.08
C GLN A 77 6.50 -2.55 -5.29
N LEU A 78 7.80 -2.43 -5.61
CA LEU A 78 8.87 -3.09 -4.86
C LEU A 78 8.95 -2.59 -3.42
N LEU A 79 8.87 -1.28 -3.20
CA LEU A 79 8.86 -0.70 -1.85
C LEU A 79 7.65 -1.14 -1.04
N SER A 80 6.46 -1.17 -1.66
CA SER A 80 5.24 -1.68 -1.00
C SER A 80 5.40 -3.14 -0.60
N ALA A 81 5.91 -3.99 -1.50
CA ALA A 81 6.13 -5.40 -1.21
C ALA A 81 7.17 -5.60 -0.09
N VAL A 82 8.31 -4.92 -0.15
CA VAL A 82 9.37 -4.99 0.88
C VAL A 82 8.83 -4.49 2.23
N GLY A 83 8.03 -3.42 2.24
CA GLY A 83 7.43 -2.89 3.46
C GLY A 83 6.41 -3.85 4.07
N LEU A 84 5.55 -4.48 3.27
CA LEU A 84 4.58 -5.46 3.76
C LEU A 84 5.26 -6.74 4.27
N ILE A 85 6.25 -7.26 3.54
CA ILE A 85 7.08 -8.37 4.01
C ILE A 85 7.81 -7.97 5.30
N GLY A 86 8.37 -6.76 5.33
CA GLY A 86 9.01 -6.20 6.53
C GLY A 86 8.08 -6.21 7.75
N LEU A 87 6.79 -5.91 7.55
CA LEU A 87 5.81 -5.93 8.62
C LEU A 87 5.69 -7.31 9.30
N ALA A 88 5.90 -8.42 8.56
CA ALA A 88 5.90 -9.76 9.11
C ALA A 88 7.15 -10.09 9.93
N PHE A 89 8.32 -9.56 9.54
CA PHE A 89 9.61 -9.99 10.10
C PHE A 89 10.25 -8.96 11.02
N LEU A 90 10.21 -7.65 10.69
CA LEU A 90 10.91 -6.62 11.46
C LEU A 90 10.50 -6.55 12.93
N PRO A 91 9.21 -6.64 13.29
CA PRO A 91 8.81 -6.58 14.71
C PRO A 91 9.40 -7.71 15.57
N GLN A 92 9.88 -8.80 14.93
CA GLN A 92 10.47 -9.92 15.65
C GLN A 92 11.99 -9.81 15.79
N VAL A 93 12.63 -9.09 14.85
CA VAL A 93 14.09 -8.97 14.78
C VAL A 93 14.57 -7.68 15.45
N THR A 94 13.74 -6.66 15.49
CA THR A 94 14.08 -5.39 16.14
C THR A 94 13.97 -5.49 17.66
N PRO A 95 14.86 -4.81 18.42
CA PRO A 95 14.79 -4.77 19.89
C PRO A 95 13.46 -4.21 20.42
N ASP A 96 12.87 -3.25 19.69
CA ASP A 96 11.52 -2.73 19.94
C ASP A 96 10.60 -3.11 18.77
N PRO A 97 9.59 -3.97 18.99
CA PRO A 97 8.64 -4.37 17.96
C PRO A 97 7.91 -3.18 17.31
N PHE A 98 7.64 -2.13 18.09
CA PHE A 98 7.01 -0.92 17.57
C PHE A 98 7.87 -0.22 16.53
N ALA A 99 9.18 -0.11 16.77
CA ALA A 99 10.11 0.45 15.79
C ALA A 99 10.13 -0.36 14.48
N GLY A 100 10.08 -1.69 14.56
CA GLY A 100 9.97 -2.56 13.37
C GLY A 100 8.71 -2.31 12.57
N ILE A 101 7.57 -2.13 13.24
CA ILE A 101 6.29 -1.80 12.58
C ILE A 101 6.38 -0.43 11.91
N ILE A 102 6.93 0.59 12.58
CA ILE A 102 7.06 1.94 12.02
C ILE A 102 7.98 1.95 10.79
N ILE A 103 9.13 1.27 10.83
CA ILE A 103 10.03 1.16 9.66
C ILE A 103 9.30 0.52 8.49
N SER A 104 8.61 -0.58 8.71
CA SER A 104 7.82 -1.26 7.69
C SER A 104 6.73 -0.34 7.13
N THR A 105 6.04 0.39 8.02
CA THR A 105 4.98 1.34 7.65
C THR A 105 5.51 2.44 6.74
N VAL A 106 6.67 3.03 7.07
CA VAL A 106 7.30 4.05 6.23
C VAL A 106 7.62 3.48 4.84
N LEU A 107 8.17 2.27 4.76
CA LEU A 107 8.53 1.64 3.48
C LEU A 107 7.30 1.43 2.58
N TYR A 108 6.26 0.78 3.07
CA TYR A 108 5.08 0.56 2.23
C TYR A 108 4.24 1.83 2.02
N ALA A 109 4.32 2.83 2.93
CA ALA A 109 3.69 4.13 2.73
C ALA A 109 4.36 4.93 1.60
N ILE A 110 5.70 4.88 1.48
CA ILE A 110 6.41 5.47 0.35
C ILE A 110 5.95 4.81 -0.97
N GLY A 111 5.90 3.49 -1.01
CA GLY A 111 5.43 2.76 -2.19
C GLY A 111 3.97 3.10 -2.55
N SER A 112 3.10 3.15 -1.55
CA SER A 112 1.68 3.51 -1.71
C SER A 112 1.49 4.92 -2.25
N GLY A 113 2.17 5.93 -1.67
CA GLY A 113 2.11 7.32 -2.12
C GLY A 113 2.62 7.49 -3.55
N LEU A 114 3.78 6.90 -3.87
CA LEU A 114 4.29 6.91 -5.25
C LEU A 114 3.28 6.32 -6.24
N THR A 115 2.63 5.21 -5.90
CA THR A 115 1.62 4.60 -6.77
C THR A 115 0.44 5.54 -6.98
N GLU A 116 -0.06 6.17 -5.93
CA GLU A 116 -1.21 7.07 -5.97
C GLU A 116 -0.98 8.27 -6.91
N VAL A 117 0.14 8.94 -6.73
CA VAL A 117 0.46 10.15 -7.51
C VAL A 117 0.77 9.84 -8.98
N LEU A 118 1.43 8.70 -9.25
CA LEU A 118 1.93 8.40 -10.60
C LEU A 118 0.90 7.74 -11.51
N VAL A 119 0.00 6.93 -10.97
CA VAL A 119 -0.88 6.09 -11.78
C VAL A 119 -1.95 6.93 -12.48
N SER A 120 -2.52 7.93 -11.79
CA SER A 120 -3.55 8.81 -12.37
C SER A 120 -3.07 9.60 -13.60
N PRO A 121 -1.90 10.30 -13.56
CA PRO A 121 -1.36 10.96 -14.74
C PRO A 121 -1.01 10.00 -15.90
N ILE A 122 -0.57 8.78 -15.59
CA ILE A 122 -0.28 7.76 -16.62
C ILE A 122 -1.57 7.39 -17.37
N VAL A 123 -2.68 7.17 -16.65
CA VAL A 123 -3.97 6.84 -17.25
C VAL A 123 -4.48 8.01 -18.08
N GLU A 124 -4.35 9.24 -17.57
CA GLU A 124 -4.77 10.45 -18.27
C GLU A 124 -3.98 10.73 -19.55
N ALA A 125 -2.67 10.41 -19.55
CA ALA A 125 -1.80 10.54 -20.71
C ALA A 125 -2.05 9.50 -21.81
N CYS A 126 -2.77 8.41 -21.51
CA CYS A 126 -3.10 7.40 -22.50
C CYS A 126 -4.15 7.93 -23.51
N PRO A 127 -4.01 7.64 -24.81
CA PRO A 127 -4.93 8.12 -25.87
C PRO A 127 -6.18 7.24 -25.95
N PHE A 128 -7.05 7.31 -24.92
CA PHE A 128 -8.36 6.66 -24.91
C PHE A 128 -9.45 7.68 -25.28
N GLU A 129 -10.49 7.22 -25.96
CA GLU A 129 -11.66 8.06 -26.30
C GLU A 129 -12.46 8.46 -25.05
N HIS A 130 -12.51 7.59 -24.03
CA HIS A 130 -13.27 7.79 -22.79
C HIS A 130 -12.35 7.84 -21.57
N LYS A 131 -11.53 8.89 -21.44
CA LYS A 131 -10.58 9.07 -20.33
C LYS A 131 -11.28 9.13 -18.97
N GLU A 132 -12.41 9.81 -18.89
CA GLU A 132 -13.21 9.94 -17.67
C GLU A 132 -13.67 8.58 -17.14
N ALA A 133 -14.12 7.69 -18.04
CA ALA A 133 -14.50 6.33 -17.67
C ALA A 133 -13.31 5.51 -17.20
N ALA A 134 -12.14 5.65 -17.82
CA ALA A 134 -10.91 4.97 -17.40
C ALA A 134 -10.46 5.43 -16.00
N MET A 135 -10.54 6.74 -15.71
CA MET A 135 -10.24 7.30 -14.39
C MET A 135 -11.23 6.85 -13.32
N SER A 136 -12.54 6.89 -13.62
CA SER A 136 -13.57 6.39 -12.71
C SER A 136 -13.38 4.91 -12.39
N LEU A 137 -13.04 4.11 -13.40
CA LEU A 137 -12.75 2.69 -13.22
C LEU A 137 -11.49 2.45 -12.40
N LEU A 138 -10.45 3.28 -12.57
CA LEU A 138 -9.22 3.24 -11.77
C LEU A 138 -9.53 3.35 -10.27
N HIS A 139 -10.29 4.36 -9.87
CA HIS A 139 -10.69 4.53 -8.47
C HIS A 139 -11.63 3.42 -7.97
N SER A 140 -12.45 2.85 -8.87
CA SER A 140 -13.27 1.69 -8.54
C SER A 140 -12.42 0.46 -8.22
N PHE A 141 -11.32 0.25 -8.93
CA PHE A 141 -10.35 -0.83 -8.61
C PHE A 141 -9.71 -0.66 -7.24
N TYR A 142 -9.42 0.57 -6.81
CA TYR A 142 -9.00 0.82 -5.43
C TYR A 142 -10.06 0.39 -4.42
N CYS A 143 -11.31 0.82 -4.61
CA CYS A 143 -12.41 0.46 -3.71
C CYS A 143 -12.63 -1.06 -3.66
N TRP A 144 -12.62 -1.73 -4.82
CA TRP A 144 -12.75 -3.19 -4.88
C TRP A 144 -11.55 -3.89 -4.23
N GLY A 145 -10.34 -3.36 -4.40
CA GLY A 145 -9.14 -3.85 -3.72
C GLY A 145 -9.25 -3.72 -2.20
N ALA A 146 -9.75 -2.60 -1.70
CA ALA A 146 -9.97 -2.38 -0.27
C ALA A 146 -11.01 -3.36 0.30
N VAL A 147 -12.14 -3.54 -0.38
CA VAL A 147 -13.15 -4.53 0.01
C VAL A 147 -12.58 -5.94 -0.03
N ALA A 148 -11.87 -6.28 -1.10
CA ALA A 148 -11.29 -7.61 -1.28
C ALA A 148 -10.28 -7.95 -0.17
N VAL A 149 -9.35 -7.04 0.16
CA VAL A 149 -8.37 -7.31 1.23
C VAL A 149 -9.03 -7.48 2.58
N ILE A 150 -10.04 -6.69 2.91
CA ILE A 150 -10.77 -6.80 4.17
C ILE A 150 -11.51 -8.15 4.24
N LEU A 151 -12.27 -8.50 3.21
CA LEU A 151 -13.03 -9.75 3.17
C LEU A 151 -12.13 -10.98 3.18
N LEU A 152 -11.11 -11.01 2.32
CA LEU A 152 -10.19 -12.16 2.21
C LEU A 152 -9.36 -12.33 3.48
N SER A 153 -8.86 -11.23 4.06
CA SER A 153 -8.13 -11.30 5.33
C SER A 153 -9.03 -11.75 6.48
N THR A 154 -10.25 -11.24 6.56
CA THR A 154 -11.21 -11.67 7.60
C THR A 154 -11.58 -13.15 7.45
N LEU A 155 -11.83 -13.60 6.22
CA LEU A 155 -12.10 -15.02 5.94
C LEU A 155 -10.89 -15.89 6.29
N PHE A 156 -9.68 -15.47 5.93
CA PHE A 156 -8.45 -16.18 6.27
C PHE A 156 -8.28 -16.29 7.78
N PHE A 157 -8.49 -15.21 8.53
CA PHE A 157 -8.40 -15.22 10.00
C PHE A 157 -9.47 -16.08 10.65
N ALA A 158 -10.67 -16.14 10.08
CA ALA A 158 -11.74 -17.00 10.56
C ALA A 158 -11.44 -18.49 10.35
N LEU A 159 -10.75 -18.85 9.25
CA LEU A 159 -10.44 -20.25 8.91
C LEU A 159 -9.13 -20.75 9.56
N PHE A 160 -8.10 -19.91 9.58
CA PHE A 160 -6.74 -20.31 9.97
C PHE A 160 -6.27 -19.67 11.28
N GLY A 161 -7.07 -18.78 11.86
CA GLY A 161 -6.69 -18.02 13.07
C GLY A 161 -5.86 -16.77 12.75
N ILE A 162 -6.03 -15.75 13.59
CA ILE A 162 -5.35 -14.46 13.44
C ILE A 162 -3.84 -14.56 13.67
N GLU A 163 -3.37 -15.61 14.34
CA GLU A 163 -1.95 -15.85 14.60
C GLU A 163 -1.13 -16.07 13.31
N ASN A 164 -1.82 -16.50 12.25
CA ASN A 164 -1.23 -16.77 10.93
C ASN A 164 -1.19 -15.53 10.00
N TRP A 165 -1.45 -14.33 10.52
CA TRP A 165 -1.49 -13.09 9.74
C TRP A 165 -0.23 -12.81 8.91
N LYS A 166 0.93 -13.31 9.38
CA LYS A 166 2.23 -13.13 8.71
C LYS A 166 2.27 -13.74 7.31
N TRP A 167 1.53 -14.83 7.10
CA TRP A 167 1.42 -15.46 5.78
C TRP A 167 0.69 -14.59 4.77
N LEU A 168 -0.21 -13.71 5.22
CA LEU A 168 -0.91 -12.78 4.34
C LEU A 168 -0.07 -11.56 3.97
N SER A 169 0.95 -11.21 4.75
CA SER A 169 1.83 -10.06 4.46
C SER A 169 3.01 -10.43 3.56
N CYS A 170 3.25 -11.71 3.30
CA CYS A 170 4.25 -12.23 2.37
C CYS A 170 3.67 -12.59 1.02
#